data_491dfb2238399fd08a50fba71e2def85
#
_entry.id   491dfb2238399fd08a50fba71e2def85
#
_cell.length_a   1.000
_cell.length_b   1.000
_cell.length_c   1.000
_cell.angle_alpha   90.00
_cell.angle_beta   90.00
_cell.angle_gamma   90.00
#
_symmetry.space_group_name_H-M   'P 1'
#
loop_
_entity.id
_entity.type
_entity.pdbx_description
1 polymer ?
#
loop_
_entity_poly.entity_id
_entity_poly.type
_entity_poly.pdbx_seq_one_letter_code
_entity_poly.pdbx_strand_id
1 'polypeptide(L)'
;MHVHNAVLYHAFSGRHALDLRPGTVYWCTADPGWVTGTSYGIIAPLVNRVTMIVDEAEFDLDRWYGMIGREKVEVWYSAPTAIRMMMRAGVEAAAPYDFATLRFMASVGEPLNPEAVVWSEKVFGQPFHDNWWQTETGGIMIANRPGMAVKPGSMGQPMPGIVAGIVERDGDSVSELGTGKVGDLALRPGWPSMMRAYLHEEARYRKAFVDGWYISGDLALRDEEGYFWFVGRADDLIKTSGHLIGPFEVESALIEHPAVAEAGVIGIPDDTAGEIVKAYVTLNPGHDPSEALERDIRGHARKKLGPAVAPREIVFRNTLPKTRSGKIMRRLLKARELGLPEGDTSTLESDET
;
A
#
# COMPACT_ATOMS: atom_id res chain seq x y z
N MET A 1 -3.83 -6.16 -20.01
CA MET A 1 -3.50 -5.56 -21.34
C MET A 1 -3.85 -4.07 -21.32
N HIS A 2 -2.91 -3.22 -21.74
CA HIS A 2 -3.11 -1.77 -21.87
C HIS A 2 -2.84 -1.32 -23.30
N VAL A 3 -3.24 -0.11 -23.64
CA VAL A 3 -3.01 0.52 -24.95
C VAL A 3 -2.13 1.75 -24.79
N HIS A 4 -1.49 2.20 -25.87
CA HIS A 4 -0.59 3.36 -25.86
C HIS A 4 -1.25 4.65 -25.34
N ASN A 5 -2.59 4.74 -25.36
CA ASN A 5 -3.32 5.87 -24.80
C ASN A 5 -3.07 6.05 -23.28
N ALA A 6 -2.60 5.01 -22.58
CA ALA A 6 -2.19 5.10 -21.18
C ALA A 6 -1.09 6.14 -20.93
N VAL A 7 -0.24 6.40 -21.93
CA VAL A 7 0.84 7.41 -21.85
C VAL A 7 0.28 8.80 -21.56
N LEU A 8 -0.88 9.14 -22.12
CA LEU A 8 -1.55 10.43 -21.86
C LEU A 8 -1.93 10.56 -20.38
N TYR A 9 -2.42 9.46 -19.80
CA TYR A 9 -2.78 9.46 -18.38
C TYR A 9 -1.55 9.47 -17.48
N HIS A 10 -0.47 8.77 -17.88
CA HIS A 10 0.81 8.85 -17.13
C HIS A 10 1.39 10.26 -17.14
N ALA A 11 1.28 10.99 -18.27
CA ALA A 11 1.69 12.39 -18.33
C ALA A 11 0.86 13.26 -17.38
N PHE A 12 -0.47 13.08 -17.39
CA PHE A 12 -1.38 13.80 -16.54
C PHE A 12 -1.18 13.47 -15.03
N SER A 13 -1.23 12.19 -14.68
CA SER A 13 -1.12 11.78 -13.28
C SER A 13 0.29 12.00 -12.71
N GLY A 14 1.34 11.82 -13.50
CA GLY A 14 2.70 12.20 -13.11
C GLY A 14 2.80 13.68 -12.72
N ARG A 15 2.17 14.56 -13.50
CA ARG A 15 2.15 16.00 -13.21
C ARG A 15 1.29 16.36 -12.01
N HIS A 16 0.11 15.78 -11.88
CA HIS A 16 -0.89 16.22 -10.90
C HIS A 16 -0.88 15.42 -9.60
N ALA A 17 -0.41 14.18 -9.61
CA ALA A 17 -0.27 13.36 -8.41
C ALA A 17 1.14 13.39 -7.81
N LEU A 18 2.18 13.46 -8.66
CA LEU A 18 3.59 13.39 -8.24
C LEU A 18 4.35 14.70 -8.46
N ASP A 19 3.70 15.76 -8.88
CA ASP A 19 4.31 17.07 -9.16
C ASP A 19 5.50 17.01 -10.14
N LEU A 20 5.47 16.11 -11.11
CA LEU A 20 6.52 15.98 -12.13
C LEU A 20 6.45 17.15 -13.11
N ARG A 21 7.46 18.03 -13.08
CA ARG A 21 7.58 19.21 -13.94
C ARG A 21 8.85 19.11 -14.80
N PRO A 22 8.89 19.71 -15.98
CA PRO A 22 10.11 19.73 -16.78
C PRO A 22 11.31 20.24 -15.97
N GLY A 23 12.40 19.47 -15.98
CA GLY A 23 13.64 19.79 -15.26
C GLY A 23 13.69 19.29 -13.81
N THR A 24 12.59 18.77 -13.23
CA THR A 24 12.61 18.13 -11.91
C THR A 24 13.60 16.97 -11.87
N VAL A 25 14.33 16.82 -10.78
CA VAL A 25 15.09 15.61 -10.47
C VAL A 25 14.19 14.65 -9.66
N TYR A 26 13.92 13.52 -10.25
CA TYR A 26 12.95 12.55 -9.77
C TYR A 26 13.58 11.19 -9.51
N TRP A 27 13.24 10.59 -8.40
CA TRP A 27 13.67 9.25 -8.05
C TRP A 27 12.47 8.35 -7.74
N CYS A 28 12.25 7.34 -8.58
CA CYS A 28 11.33 6.25 -8.33
C CYS A 28 12.14 5.01 -7.95
N THR A 29 11.91 4.47 -6.76
CA THR A 29 12.64 3.31 -6.26
C THR A 29 11.99 1.98 -6.60
N ALA A 30 10.88 1.99 -7.36
CA ALA A 30 10.22 0.77 -7.80
C ALA A 30 10.98 0.11 -8.95
N ASP A 31 11.16 -1.20 -8.85
CA ASP A 31 11.75 -2.02 -9.90
C ASP A 31 10.99 -1.86 -11.23
N PRO A 32 11.69 -1.64 -12.37
CA PRO A 32 11.06 -1.47 -13.69
C PRO A 32 10.31 -2.71 -14.19
N GLY A 33 10.57 -3.88 -13.63
CA GLY A 33 9.79 -5.09 -13.89
C GLY A 33 8.37 -5.08 -13.30
N TRP A 34 8.08 -4.15 -12.40
CA TRP A 34 6.74 -3.94 -11.85
C TRP A 34 6.03 -2.79 -12.58
N VAL A 35 4.68 -2.83 -12.53
CA VAL A 35 3.88 -1.79 -13.18
C VAL A 35 4.22 -0.38 -12.69
N THR A 36 4.55 -0.20 -11.42
CA THR A 36 4.96 1.11 -10.87
C THR A 36 6.26 1.59 -11.49
N GLY A 37 7.29 0.74 -11.54
CA GLY A 37 8.56 1.09 -12.16
C GLY A 37 8.43 1.41 -13.64
N THR A 38 7.65 0.61 -14.38
CA THR A 38 7.37 0.90 -15.80
C THR A 38 6.58 2.20 -15.97
N SER A 39 5.45 2.37 -15.26
CA SER A 39 4.54 3.50 -15.45
C SER A 39 5.09 4.82 -14.91
N TYR A 40 5.62 4.80 -13.69
CA TYR A 40 6.08 6.01 -12.99
C TYR A 40 7.58 6.09 -12.80
N GLY A 41 8.33 5.00 -13.00
CA GLY A 41 9.79 5.02 -13.05
C GLY A 41 10.33 5.31 -14.45
N ILE A 42 9.55 5.03 -15.52
CA ILE A 42 10.01 5.21 -16.91
C ILE A 42 9.07 6.12 -17.70
N ILE A 43 7.79 5.73 -17.91
CA ILE A 43 6.91 6.42 -18.86
C ILE A 43 6.55 7.82 -18.37
N ALA A 44 6.02 7.97 -17.16
CA ALA A 44 5.60 9.27 -16.65
C ALA A 44 6.73 10.30 -16.57
N PRO A 45 7.94 9.96 -16.07
CA PRO A 45 9.05 10.92 -16.06
C PRO A 45 9.51 11.30 -17.46
N LEU A 46 9.62 10.37 -18.42
CA LEU A 46 10.02 10.68 -19.79
C LEU A 46 9.06 11.65 -20.47
N VAL A 47 7.74 11.38 -20.39
CA VAL A 47 6.76 12.27 -21.04
C VAL A 47 6.63 13.63 -20.35
N ASN A 48 6.96 13.73 -19.06
CA ASN A 48 6.99 15.00 -18.31
C ASN A 48 8.37 15.70 -18.38
N ARG A 49 9.34 15.13 -19.08
CA ARG A 49 10.68 15.71 -19.29
C ARG A 49 11.41 15.99 -17.98
N VAL A 50 11.37 15.05 -17.05
CA VAL A 50 12.12 15.11 -15.79
C VAL A 50 13.43 14.32 -15.88
N THR A 51 14.40 14.68 -15.08
CA THR A 51 15.63 13.90 -14.90
C THR A 51 15.35 12.73 -13.96
N MET A 52 15.54 11.50 -14.43
CA MET A 52 15.33 10.30 -13.63
C MET A 52 16.62 9.85 -12.97
N ILE A 53 16.54 9.52 -11.68
CA ILE A 53 17.59 8.74 -11.01
C ILE A 53 17.24 7.26 -11.16
N VAL A 54 18.21 6.48 -11.61
CA VAL A 54 18.14 5.01 -11.65
C VAL A 54 19.23 4.46 -10.74
N ASP A 55 18.83 3.71 -9.75
CA ASP A 55 19.71 3.06 -8.80
C ASP A 55 19.60 1.54 -8.94
N GLU A 56 20.70 0.89 -9.28
CA GLU A 56 20.77 -0.56 -9.52
C GLU A 56 21.16 -1.37 -8.28
N ALA A 57 21.55 -0.69 -7.19
CA ALA A 57 21.92 -1.38 -5.97
C ALA A 57 20.72 -1.65 -5.07
N GLU A 58 20.86 -2.65 -4.22
CA GLU A 58 19.91 -2.95 -3.17
C GLU A 58 19.76 -1.79 -2.18
N PHE A 59 18.69 -1.84 -1.39
CA PHE A 59 18.44 -0.84 -0.36
C PHE A 59 19.60 -0.78 0.64
N ASP A 60 20.16 0.41 0.77
CA ASP A 60 21.09 0.79 1.84
C ASP A 60 20.74 2.21 2.30
N LEU A 61 20.58 2.36 3.62
CA LEU A 61 20.05 3.59 4.23
C LEU A 61 20.95 4.81 3.96
N ASP A 62 22.25 4.67 4.23
CA ASP A 62 23.21 5.78 4.11
C ASP A 62 23.36 6.19 2.64
N ARG A 63 23.35 5.20 1.75
CA ARG A 63 23.40 5.43 0.32
C ARG A 63 22.16 6.17 -0.17
N TRP A 64 20.97 5.78 0.27
CA TRP A 64 19.71 6.41 -0.13
C TRP A 64 19.62 7.84 0.36
N TYR A 65 19.90 8.09 1.64
CA TYR A 65 19.92 9.45 2.16
C TYR A 65 21.00 10.31 1.47
N GLY A 66 22.20 9.75 1.28
CA GLY A 66 23.28 10.43 0.57
C GLY A 66 22.95 10.73 -0.90
N MET A 67 22.21 9.86 -1.57
CA MET A 67 21.77 10.08 -2.96
C MET A 67 20.79 11.25 -3.07
N ILE A 68 19.82 11.36 -2.16
CA ILE A 68 18.86 12.46 -2.17
C ILE A 68 19.58 13.81 -2.17
N GLY A 69 20.54 14.00 -1.27
CA GLY A 69 21.31 15.24 -1.19
C GLY A 69 22.28 15.46 -2.36
N ARG A 70 23.05 14.43 -2.70
CA ARG A 70 24.08 14.49 -3.76
C ARG A 70 23.49 14.77 -5.14
N GLU A 71 22.43 14.06 -5.50
CA GLU A 71 21.74 14.18 -6.81
C GLU A 71 20.67 15.27 -6.81
N LYS A 72 20.47 15.96 -5.66
CA LYS A 72 19.47 17.01 -5.49
C LYS A 72 18.07 16.57 -5.88
N VAL A 73 17.66 15.41 -5.36
CA VAL A 73 16.33 14.85 -5.63
C VAL A 73 15.26 15.83 -5.11
N GLU A 74 14.33 16.18 -5.99
CA GLU A 74 13.21 17.08 -5.68
C GLU A 74 11.91 16.30 -5.40
N VAL A 75 11.71 15.22 -6.14
CA VAL A 75 10.52 14.37 -6.00
C VAL A 75 10.96 12.92 -5.81
N TRP A 76 10.43 12.28 -4.79
CA TRP A 76 10.77 10.92 -4.43
C TRP A 76 9.51 10.04 -4.33
N TYR A 77 9.50 8.91 -5.04
CA TYR A 77 8.39 7.96 -5.08
C TYR A 77 8.87 6.57 -4.67
N SER A 78 8.41 6.07 -3.53
CA SER A 78 8.94 4.86 -2.92
C SER A 78 7.84 3.96 -2.35
N ALA A 79 8.22 2.75 -1.93
CA ALA A 79 7.31 1.80 -1.32
C ALA A 79 7.25 1.96 0.21
N PRO A 80 6.10 1.72 0.86
CA PRO A 80 5.96 1.73 2.31
C PRO A 80 6.95 0.84 3.04
N THR A 81 7.33 -0.29 2.44
CA THR A 81 8.35 -1.19 3.01
C THR A 81 9.69 -0.48 3.20
N ALA A 82 10.19 0.24 2.19
CA ALA A 82 11.44 1.00 2.32
C ALA A 82 11.31 2.14 3.34
N ILE A 83 10.15 2.81 3.37
CA ILE A 83 9.87 3.87 4.35
C ILE A 83 9.91 3.30 5.77
N ARG A 84 9.30 2.14 6.02
CA ARG A 84 9.37 1.45 7.32
C ARG A 84 10.79 1.06 7.72
N MET A 85 11.61 0.61 6.76
CA MET A 85 13.03 0.31 7.03
C MET A 85 13.79 1.56 7.49
N MET A 86 13.55 2.71 6.87
CA MET A 86 14.13 3.99 7.30
C MET A 86 13.61 4.44 8.67
N MET A 87 12.32 4.27 8.94
CA MET A 87 11.74 4.59 10.26
C MET A 87 12.42 3.82 11.39
N ARG A 88 12.74 2.53 11.17
CA ARG A 88 13.43 1.68 12.17
C ARG A 88 14.82 2.15 12.50
N ALA A 89 15.52 2.80 11.56
CA ALA A 89 16.84 3.38 11.82
C ALA A 89 16.79 4.61 12.73
N GLY A 90 15.58 5.16 12.95
CA GLY A 90 15.37 6.32 13.79
C GLY A 90 15.61 7.65 13.08
N VAL A 91 15.17 8.73 13.74
CA VAL A 91 15.28 10.10 13.20
C VAL A 91 16.74 10.54 13.10
N GLU A 92 17.57 10.12 14.05
CA GLU A 92 18.98 10.50 14.13
C GLU A 92 19.82 10.00 12.95
N ALA A 93 19.42 8.88 12.35
CA ALA A 93 20.10 8.34 11.18
C ALA A 93 20.04 9.29 9.95
N ALA A 94 19.04 10.13 9.88
CA ALA A 94 18.87 11.11 8.81
C ALA A 94 19.64 12.42 9.05
N ALA A 95 20.04 12.72 10.30
CA ALA A 95 20.64 14.00 10.68
C ALA A 95 21.90 14.42 9.89
N PRO A 96 22.77 13.50 9.42
CA PRO A 96 23.96 13.88 8.65
C PRO A 96 23.68 14.34 7.22
N TYR A 97 22.44 14.15 6.70
CA TYR A 97 22.12 14.29 5.29
C TYR A 97 21.31 15.56 4.98
N ASP A 98 21.46 16.06 3.77
CA ASP A 98 20.75 17.25 3.28
C ASP A 98 19.54 16.87 2.42
N PHE A 99 18.36 17.31 2.83
CA PHE A 99 17.09 17.09 2.13
C PHE A 99 16.47 18.41 1.62
N ALA A 100 17.21 19.51 1.59
CA ALA A 100 16.68 20.85 1.27
C ALA A 100 16.05 20.95 -0.13
N THR A 101 16.46 20.09 -1.07
CA THR A 101 15.88 20.05 -2.42
C THR A 101 14.60 19.24 -2.50
N LEU A 102 14.35 18.34 -1.52
CA LEU A 102 13.23 17.43 -1.51
C LEU A 102 11.93 18.19 -1.21
N ARG A 103 11.06 18.33 -2.20
CA ARG A 103 9.84 19.13 -2.10
C ARG A 103 8.54 18.31 -2.16
N PHE A 104 8.61 17.06 -2.62
CA PHE A 104 7.46 16.17 -2.67
C PHE A 104 7.89 14.72 -2.54
N MET A 105 7.19 13.98 -1.70
CA MET A 105 7.42 12.56 -1.50
C MET A 105 6.08 11.82 -1.60
N ALA A 106 6.07 10.69 -2.30
CA ALA A 106 4.87 9.87 -2.41
C ALA A 106 5.16 8.38 -2.18
N SER A 107 4.15 7.66 -1.75
CA SER A 107 4.21 6.23 -1.47
C SER A 107 3.29 5.43 -2.38
N VAL A 108 3.64 4.17 -2.64
CA VAL A 108 2.91 3.32 -3.58
C VAL A 108 3.09 1.83 -3.29
N GLY A 109 2.07 1.05 -3.70
CA GLY A 109 2.13 -0.42 -3.75
C GLY A 109 1.44 -1.11 -2.59
N GLU A 110 1.42 -0.47 -1.45
CA GLU A 110 0.70 -0.87 -0.24
C GLU A 110 0.13 0.38 0.43
N PRO A 111 -0.86 0.25 1.33
CA PRO A 111 -1.28 1.38 2.16
C PRO A 111 -0.12 1.88 3.03
N LEU A 112 0.01 3.19 3.14
CA LEU A 112 1.02 3.81 4.00
C LEU A 112 0.47 3.97 5.42
N ASN A 113 1.22 3.47 6.39
CA ASN A 113 0.87 3.62 7.81
C ASN A 113 0.84 5.10 8.21
N PRO A 114 -0.15 5.53 9.01
CA PRO A 114 -0.23 6.92 9.50
C PRO A 114 1.05 7.42 10.16
N GLU A 115 1.73 6.55 10.92
CA GLU A 115 2.98 6.84 11.62
C GLU A 115 4.11 7.20 10.67
N ALA A 116 4.14 6.60 9.48
CA ALA A 116 5.12 6.90 8.45
C ALA A 116 4.96 8.32 7.90
N VAL A 117 3.73 8.80 7.78
CA VAL A 117 3.43 10.19 7.38
C VAL A 117 3.95 11.16 8.44
N VAL A 118 3.61 10.91 9.71
CA VAL A 118 4.05 11.76 10.84
C VAL A 118 5.58 11.73 11.02
N TRP A 119 6.19 10.56 10.84
CA TRP A 119 7.65 10.40 10.92
C TRP A 119 8.35 11.18 9.81
N SER A 120 7.84 11.11 8.59
CA SER A 120 8.47 11.79 7.46
C SER A 120 8.45 13.31 7.59
N GLU A 121 7.41 13.90 8.18
CA GLU A 121 7.39 15.33 8.50
C GLU A 121 8.51 15.72 9.46
N LYS A 122 8.83 14.88 10.45
CA LYS A 122 9.93 15.14 11.41
C LYS A 122 11.30 15.02 10.76
N VAL A 123 11.47 14.09 9.82
CA VAL A 123 12.77 13.80 9.20
C VAL A 123 13.05 14.70 8.01
N PHE A 124 12.08 14.88 7.12
CA PHE A 124 12.26 15.57 5.84
C PHE A 124 11.60 16.96 5.81
N GLY A 125 10.88 17.34 6.88
CA GLY A 125 10.09 18.58 6.92
C GLY A 125 8.81 18.53 6.06
N GLN A 126 8.46 17.36 5.51
CA GLN A 126 7.31 17.15 4.64
C GLN A 126 6.74 15.74 4.81
N PRO A 127 5.41 15.55 4.66
CA PRO A 127 4.79 14.23 4.73
C PRO A 127 5.01 13.42 3.45
N PHE A 128 5.02 12.09 3.57
CA PHE A 128 4.75 11.23 2.44
C PHE A 128 3.27 11.31 2.04
N HIS A 129 3.03 11.41 0.73
CA HIS A 129 1.70 11.48 0.12
C HIS A 129 1.32 10.09 -0.37
N ASP A 130 0.38 9.42 0.30
CA ASP A 130 -0.11 8.14 -0.18
C ASP A 130 -1.02 8.30 -1.40
N ASN A 131 -1.05 7.27 -2.25
CA ASN A 131 -1.93 7.20 -3.39
C ASN A 131 -2.37 5.76 -3.68
N TRP A 132 -3.51 5.64 -4.34
CA TRP A 132 -4.08 4.35 -4.71
C TRP A 132 -4.27 4.23 -6.22
N TRP A 133 -3.85 3.10 -6.73
CA TRP A 133 -4.09 2.63 -8.08
C TRP A 133 -3.74 1.14 -8.20
N GLN A 134 -4.09 0.54 -9.32
CA GLN A 134 -3.86 -0.86 -9.61
C GLN A 134 -3.24 -1.03 -10.99
N THR A 135 -2.69 -2.20 -11.28
CA THR A 135 -2.27 -2.58 -12.64
C THR A 135 -3.42 -2.38 -13.61
N GLU A 136 -4.64 -2.74 -13.22
CA GLU A 136 -5.87 -2.64 -13.97
C GLU A 136 -6.24 -1.19 -14.32
N THR A 137 -6.01 -0.27 -13.42
CA THR A 137 -6.27 1.15 -13.68
C THR A 137 -5.19 1.78 -14.54
N GLY A 138 -4.00 1.22 -14.56
CA GLY A 138 -2.86 1.66 -15.36
C GLY A 138 -2.31 3.02 -14.97
N GLY A 139 -2.77 3.60 -13.86
CA GLY A 139 -2.28 4.87 -13.36
C GLY A 139 -2.99 5.30 -12.08
N ILE A 140 -2.48 6.32 -11.39
CA ILE A 140 -2.96 6.83 -10.10
C ILE A 140 -4.38 7.38 -10.24
N MET A 141 -5.32 6.81 -9.45
CA MET A 141 -6.73 7.17 -9.47
C MET A 141 -7.14 8.04 -8.28
N ILE A 142 -6.55 7.79 -7.11
CA ILE A 142 -6.80 8.52 -5.87
C ILE A 142 -5.44 8.90 -5.30
N ALA A 143 -5.27 10.15 -4.86
CA ALA A 143 -3.99 10.62 -4.34
C ALA A 143 -4.15 11.77 -3.32
N ASN A 144 -3.25 11.83 -2.36
CA ASN A 144 -2.91 13.05 -1.66
C ASN A 144 -2.04 13.90 -2.60
N ARG A 145 -2.66 14.82 -3.32
CA ARG A 145 -2.01 15.61 -4.37
C ARG A 145 -1.22 16.79 -3.80
N PRO A 146 -0.26 17.34 -4.54
CA PRO A 146 0.42 18.56 -4.15
C PRO A 146 -0.56 19.70 -3.80
N GLY A 147 -0.32 20.36 -2.67
CA GLY A 147 -1.14 21.46 -2.17
C GLY A 147 -2.42 21.05 -1.44
N MET A 148 -2.68 19.76 -1.28
CA MET A 148 -3.74 19.25 -0.41
C MET A 148 -3.23 19.01 1.02
N ALA A 149 -4.13 19.16 2.00
CA ALA A 149 -3.85 18.67 3.34
C ALA A 149 -3.73 17.14 3.32
N VAL A 150 -2.63 16.61 3.85
CA VAL A 150 -2.44 15.16 3.99
C VAL A 150 -3.12 14.70 5.27
N LYS A 151 -4.08 13.77 5.16
CA LYS A 151 -4.64 13.07 6.32
C LYS A 151 -3.88 11.76 6.49
N PRO A 152 -3.08 11.58 7.57
CA PRO A 152 -2.29 10.36 7.76
C PRO A 152 -3.15 9.08 7.69
N GLY A 153 -2.78 8.16 6.81
CA GLY A 153 -3.52 6.91 6.56
C GLY A 153 -4.58 6.98 5.45
N SER A 154 -4.89 8.18 4.92
CA SER A 154 -5.79 8.28 3.76
C SER A 154 -5.05 8.12 2.44
N MET A 155 -5.73 7.54 1.45
CA MET A 155 -5.25 7.49 0.06
C MET A 155 -5.40 8.86 -0.66
N GLY A 156 -6.02 9.87 -0.01
CA GLY A 156 -6.34 11.16 -0.61
C GLY A 156 -7.71 11.20 -1.28
N GLN A 157 -7.84 12.03 -2.32
CA GLN A 157 -9.07 12.24 -3.10
C GLN A 157 -8.90 11.77 -4.55
N PRO A 158 -10.01 11.49 -5.27
CA PRO A 158 -9.95 11.11 -6.68
C PRO A 158 -9.19 12.15 -7.53
N MET A 159 -8.44 11.65 -8.49
CA MET A 159 -7.78 12.51 -9.48
C MET A 159 -8.83 13.28 -10.28
N PRO A 160 -8.54 14.51 -10.77
CA PRO A 160 -9.45 15.25 -11.61
C PRO A 160 -9.91 14.41 -12.82
N GLY A 161 -11.22 14.35 -13.02
CA GLY A 161 -11.84 13.54 -14.08
C GLY A 161 -12.08 12.07 -13.72
N ILE A 162 -11.64 11.61 -12.55
CA ILE A 162 -11.94 10.27 -12.05
C ILE A 162 -13.16 10.33 -11.11
N VAL A 163 -14.15 9.50 -11.41
CA VAL A 163 -15.32 9.29 -10.55
C VAL A 163 -15.13 8.02 -9.77
N ALA A 164 -14.85 8.15 -8.47
CA ALA A 164 -14.73 7.06 -7.53
C ALA A 164 -15.91 7.05 -6.56
N GLY A 165 -16.37 5.86 -6.18
CA GLY A 165 -17.43 5.65 -5.21
C GLY A 165 -17.13 4.48 -4.28
N ILE A 166 -17.80 4.49 -3.15
CA ILE A 166 -17.89 3.32 -2.26
C ILE A 166 -19.24 2.70 -2.54
N VAL A 167 -19.25 1.42 -2.92
CA VAL A 167 -20.47 0.77 -3.39
C VAL A 167 -20.73 -0.55 -2.68
N GLU A 168 -22.00 -0.92 -2.64
CA GLU A 168 -22.47 -2.24 -2.23
C GLU A 168 -23.05 -2.96 -3.45
N ARG A 169 -22.73 -4.24 -3.57
CA ARG A 169 -23.25 -5.10 -4.65
C ARG A 169 -24.36 -5.99 -4.15
N ASP A 170 -25.45 -6.05 -4.91
CA ASP A 170 -26.52 -7.04 -4.77
C ASP A 170 -26.77 -7.71 -6.13
N GLY A 171 -26.14 -8.87 -6.33
CA GLY A 171 -26.10 -9.54 -7.61
C GLY A 171 -25.44 -8.69 -8.70
N ASP A 172 -26.21 -8.35 -9.74
CA ASP A 172 -25.77 -7.53 -10.87
C ASP A 172 -26.07 -6.03 -10.67
N SER A 173 -26.60 -5.65 -9.52
CA SER A 173 -26.92 -4.26 -9.18
C SER A 173 -25.87 -3.66 -8.24
N VAL A 174 -25.62 -2.36 -8.39
CA VAL A 174 -24.68 -1.61 -7.58
C VAL A 174 -25.35 -0.36 -7.02
N SER A 175 -25.28 -0.18 -5.70
CA SER A 175 -25.72 1.05 -5.02
C SER A 175 -24.54 1.78 -4.39
N GLU A 176 -24.49 3.10 -4.56
CA GLU A 176 -23.45 3.92 -3.92
C GLU A 176 -23.79 4.14 -2.44
N LEU A 177 -22.80 3.90 -1.58
CA LEU A 177 -22.92 4.10 -0.14
C LEU A 177 -22.59 5.54 0.25
N GLY A 178 -23.23 6.00 1.33
CA GLY A 178 -22.92 7.30 1.94
C GLY A 178 -21.55 7.33 2.64
N THR A 179 -21.15 8.51 3.08
CA THR A 179 -19.90 8.74 3.82
C THR A 179 -19.83 7.91 5.10
N GLY A 180 -18.62 7.49 5.47
CA GLY A 180 -18.36 6.67 6.66
C GLY A 180 -18.77 5.21 6.53
N LYS A 181 -19.36 4.79 5.40
CA LYS A 181 -19.70 3.38 5.14
C LYS A 181 -18.54 2.68 4.44
N VAL A 182 -18.28 1.44 4.87
CA VAL A 182 -17.31 0.55 4.21
C VAL A 182 -18.01 -0.22 3.11
N GLY A 183 -17.40 -0.27 1.93
CA GLY A 183 -17.89 -1.01 0.78
C GLY A 183 -16.81 -1.22 -0.27
N ASP A 184 -17.17 -1.79 -1.42
CA ASP A 184 -16.26 -1.96 -2.55
C ASP A 184 -15.83 -0.59 -3.08
N LEU A 185 -14.52 -0.37 -3.23
CA LEU A 185 -14.00 0.77 -3.96
C LEU A 185 -14.22 0.56 -5.45
N ALA A 186 -14.97 1.46 -6.06
CA ALA A 186 -15.37 1.36 -7.45
C ALA A 186 -15.09 2.65 -8.23
N LEU A 187 -14.84 2.50 -9.53
CA LEU A 187 -14.59 3.63 -10.43
C LEU A 187 -15.55 3.59 -11.62
N ARG A 188 -16.02 4.76 -12.08
CA ARG A 188 -16.70 4.84 -13.38
C ARG A 188 -15.67 4.70 -14.49
N PRO A 189 -15.85 3.72 -15.42
CA PRO A 189 -14.91 3.48 -16.52
C PRO A 189 -14.79 4.69 -17.47
N GLY A 190 -13.66 4.76 -18.20
CA GLY A 190 -13.48 5.72 -19.28
C GLY A 190 -12.17 6.54 -19.26
N TRP A 191 -11.33 6.35 -18.25
CA TRP A 191 -10.01 7.01 -18.22
C TRP A 191 -9.03 6.36 -19.23
N PRO A 192 -8.04 7.11 -19.75
CA PRO A 192 -7.20 6.67 -20.87
C PRO A 192 -6.33 5.44 -20.56
N SER A 193 -5.86 5.27 -19.32
CA SER A 193 -4.99 4.17 -18.91
C SER A 193 -5.72 2.90 -18.46
N MET A 194 -7.05 2.89 -18.52
CA MET A 194 -7.84 1.73 -18.12
C MET A 194 -7.44 0.47 -18.91
N MET A 195 -7.32 -0.67 -18.25
CA MET A 195 -7.08 -1.96 -18.89
C MET A 195 -8.11 -2.27 -19.97
N ARG A 196 -7.72 -3.05 -20.99
CA ARG A 196 -8.61 -3.49 -22.07
C ARG A 196 -9.00 -4.95 -21.96
N ALA A 197 -8.19 -5.75 -21.28
CA ALA A 197 -8.48 -7.16 -20.98
C ALA A 197 -7.45 -7.73 -20.00
N TYR A 198 -7.76 -8.90 -19.45
CA TYR A 198 -6.77 -9.86 -18.98
C TYR A 198 -6.48 -10.82 -20.14
N LEU A 199 -5.20 -11.10 -20.40
CA LEU A 199 -4.78 -11.95 -21.51
C LEU A 199 -5.36 -13.37 -21.32
N HIS A 200 -6.13 -13.84 -22.28
CA HIS A 200 -6.83 -15.15 -22.28
C HIS A 200 -7.83 -15.37 -21.12
N GLU A 201 -8.23 -14.31 -20.41
CA GLU A 201 -9.08 -14.37 -19.22
C GLU A 201 -10.31 -13.44 -19.35
N GLU A 202 -11.05 -13.54 -20.43
CA GLU A 202 -12.17 -12.63 -20.72
C GLU A 202 -13.29 -12.69 -19.66
N ALA A 203 -13.56 -13.86 -19.11
CA ALA A 203 -14.55 -14.02 -18.05
C ALA A 203 -14.16 -13.23 -16.79
N ARG A 204 -12.87 -13.22 -16.44
CA ARG A 204 -12.31 -12.42 -15.35
C ARG A 204 -12.43 -10.93 -15.63
N TYR A 205 -12.14 -10.49 -16.87
CA TYR A 205 -12.30 -9.11 -17.26
C TYR A 205 -13.74 -8.64 -17.11
N ARG A 206 -14.71 -9.40 -17.63
CA ARG A 206 -16.13 -9.05 -17.53
C ARG A 206 -16.63 -8.95 -16.09
N LYS A 207 -16.17 -9.83 -15.19
CA LYS A 207 -16.54 -9.82 -13.77
C LYS A 207 -16.06 -8.56 -13.02
N ALA A 208 -15.06 -7.86 -13.53
CA ALA A 208 -14.59 -6.63 -12.93
C ALA A 208 -15.54 -5.45 -13.17
N PHE A 209 -16.56 -5.61 -14.04
CA PHE A 209 -17.50 -4.53 -14.38
C PHE A 209 -18.93 -4.96 -14.04
N VAL A 210 -19.55 -4.20 -13.14
CA VAL A 210 -20.92 -4.44 -12.69
C VAL A 210 -21.67 -3.12 -12.71
N ASP A 211 -22.84 -3.06 -13.35
CA ASP A 211 -23.73 -1.87 -13.39
C ASP A 211 -23.02 -0.57 -13.77
N GLY A 212 -22.12 -0.64 -14.75
CA GLY A 212 -21.34 0.50 -15.22
C GLY A 212 -20.22 0.97 -14.26
N TRP A 213 -19.89 0.19 -13.25
CA TRP A 213 -18.75 0.39 -12.36
C TRP A 213 -17.64 -0.62 -12.63
N TYR A 214 -16.40 -0.18 -12.58
CA TYR A 214 -15.23 -1.04 -12.37
C TYR A 214 -15.09 -1.30 -10.87
N ILE A 215 -15.14 -2.55 -10.46
CA ILE A 215 -15.00 -2.99 -9.07
C ILE A 215 -13.55 -3.39 -8.83
N SER A 216 -12.87 -2.67 -7.94
CA SER A 216 -11.42 -2.85 -7.73
C SER A 216 -11.06 -4.13 -6.97
N GLY A 217 -11.99 -4.70 -6.20
CA GLY A 217 -11.73 -5.75 -5.23
C GLY A 217 -11.05 -5.26 -3.95
N ASP A 218 -10.88 -3.95 -3.81
CA ASP A 218 -10.46 -3.32 -2.57
C ASP A 218 -11.67 -2.75 -1.84
N LEU A 219 -11.65 -2.80 -0.51
CA LEU A 219 -12.63 -2.16 0.35
C LEU A 219 -12.09 -0.86 0.89
N ALA A 220 -12.93 0.14 0.89
CA ALA A 220 -12.61 1.46 1.38
C ALA A 220 -13.83 2.12 2.03
N LEU A 221 -13.62 3.26 2.66
CA LEU A 221 -14.64 4.20 3.05
C LEU A 221 -14.27 5.59 2.51
N ARG A 222 -15.26 6.47 2.41
CA ARG A 222 -15.07 7.88 2.07
C ARG A 222 -15.55 8.75 3.23
N ASP A 223 -14.72 9.72 3.65
CA ASP A 223 -15.12 10.67 4.68
C ASP A 223 -15.94 11.85 4.12
N GLU A 224 -16.41 12.73 5.02
CA GLU A 224 -17.23 13.89 4.65
C GLU A 224 -16.48 14.94 3.81
N GLU A 225 -15.14 14.96 3.88
CA GLU A 225 -14.29 15.84 3.08
C GLU A 225 -13.89 15.21 1.73
N GLY A 226 -14.35 13.96 1.45
CA GLY A 226 -14.11 13.26 0.19
C GLY A 226 -12.77 12.54 0.12
N TYR A 227 -12.08 12.36 1.24
CA TYR A 227 -10.90 11.50 1.33
C TYR A 227 -11.30 10.04 1.40
N PHE A 228 -10.55 9.19 0.73
CA PHE A 228 -10.74 7.75 0.71
C PHE A 228 -9.75 7.08 1.66
N TRP A 229 -10.21 6.07 2.37
CA TRP A 229 -9.46 5.32 3.37
C TRP A 229 -9.52 3.84 3.02
N PHE A 230 -8.35 3.23 2.85
CA PHE A 230 -8.25 1.82 2.55
C PHE A 230 -8.60 0.98 3.80
N VAL A 231 -9.45 -0.03 3.62
CA VAL A 231 -9.83 -0.96 4.69
C VAL A 231 -9.13 -2.30 4.51
N GLY A 232 -9.10 -2.82 3.29
CA GLY A 232 -8.49 -4.11 2.99
C GLY A 232 -8.86 -4.62 1.61
N ARG A 233 -8.36 -5.79 1.26
CA ARG A 233 -8.84 -6.55 0.11
C ARG A 233 -10.14 -7.23 0.46
N ALA A 234 -11.08 -7.29 -0.47
CA ALA A 234 -12.36 -7.97 -0.25
C ALA A 234 -12.19 -9.50 -0.03
N ASP A 235 -11.14 -10.08 -0.59
CA ASP A 235 -10.76 -11.48 -0.47
C ASP A 235 -9.90 -11.79 0.78
N ASP A 236 -9.30 -10.79 1.41
CA ASP A 236 -8.47 -10.94 2.62
C ASP A 236 -9.22 -10.60 3.93
N LEU A 237 -10.46 -10.10 3.85
CA LEU A 237 -11.23 -9.72 5.03
C LEU A 237 -11.44 -10.88 5.99
N ILE A 238 -11.24 -10.60 7.25
CA ILE A 238 -11.47 -11.54 8.36
C ILE A 238 -12.87 -11.30 8.91
N LYS A 239 -13.70 -12.34 8.87
CA LYS A 239 -15.09 -12.29 9.36
C LYS A 239 -15.17 -12.91 10.74
N THR A 240 -15.04 -12.12 11.78
CA THR A 240 -15.04 -12.60 13.17
C THR A 240 -16.20 -12.02 13.96
N SER A 241 -17.05 -12.89 14.54
CA SER A 241 -18.14 -12.50 15.45
C SER A 241 -19.00 -11.34 14.94
N GLY A 242 -19.30 -11.31 13.62
CA GLY A 242 -20.08 -10.25 12.97
C GLY A 242 -19.29 -8.98 12.60
N HIS A 243 -18.01 -8.92 12.90
CA HIS A 243 -17.12 -7.84 12.49
C HIS A 243 -16.39 -8.21 11.18
N LEU A 244 -16.20 -7.21 10.31
CA LEU A 244 -15.36 -7.29 9.14
C LEU A 244 -14.05 -6.55 9.47
N ILE A 245 -12.94 -7.30 9.52
CA ILE A 245 -11.65 -6.77 9.94
C ILE A 245 -10.70 -6.79 8.74
N GLY A 246 -10.14 -5.63 8.41
CA GLY A 246 -9.06 -5.51 7.45
C GLY A 246 -7.73 -5.94 8.06
N PRO A 247 -6.99 -6.91 7.48
CA PRO A 247 -5.67 -7.30 7.99
C PRO A 247 -4.71 -6.13 8.19
N PHE A 248 -4.75 -5.13 7.29
CA PHE A 248 -3.87 -3.97 7.34
C PHE A 248 -4.04 -3.14 8.62
N GLU A 249 -5.26 -2.96 9.13
CA GLU A 249 -5.52 -2.24 10.37
C GLU A 249 -4.83 -2.91 11.56
N VAL A 250 -4.91 -4.24 11.61
CA VAL A 250 -4.27 -5.02 12.67
C VAL A 250 -2.76 -5.02 12.54
N GLU A 251 -2.23 -5.18 11.32
CA GLU A 251 -0.79 -5.11 11.03
C GLU A 251 -0.21 -3.75 11.42
N SER A 252 -0.90 -2.66 11.09
CA SER A 252 -0.48 -1.30 11.46
C SER A 252 -0.37 -1.15 12.97
N ALA A 253 -1.39 -1.56 13.71
CA ALA A 253 -1.35 -1.49 15.17
C ALA A 253 -0.25 -2.37 15.80
N LEU A 254 0.05 -3.52 15.21
CA LEU A 254 1.14 -4.39 15.67
C LEU A 254 2.52 -3.77 15.41
N ILE A 255 2.72 -3.14 14.25
CA ILE A 255 3.99 -2.49 13.86
C ILE A 255 4.32 -1.27 14.74
N GLU A 256 3.33 -0.64 15.36
CA GLU A 256 3.57 0.42 16.35
C GLU A 256 4.29 -0.06 17.62
N HIS A 257 4.24 -1.38 17.89
CA HIS A 257 4.93 -1.93 19.06
C HIS A 257 6.44 -1.96 18.82
N PRO A 258 7.29 -1.43 19.74
CA PRO A 258 8.74 -1.30 19.53
C PRO A 258 9.48 -2.59 19.19
N ALA A 259 8.99 -3.73 19.67
CA ALA A 259 9.59 -5.03 19.39
C ALA A 259 9.20 -5.62 18.02
N VAL A 260 8.18 -5.08 17.33
CA VAL A 260 7.65 -5.63 16.09
C VAL A 260 8.36 -5.01 14.90
N ALA A 261 8.95 -5.87 14.08
CA ALA A 261 9.57 -5.48 12.82
C ALA A 261 8.55 -5.49 11.67
N GLU A 262 7.83 -6.59 11.54
CA GLU A 262 6.80 -6.77 10.51
C GLU A 262 5.67 -7.63 11.08
N ALA A 263 4.49 -7.48 10.50
CA ALA A 263 3.34 -8.29 10.83
C ALA A 263 2.57 -8.68 9.56
N GLY A 264 2.16 -9.95 9.49
CA GLY A 264 1.25 -10.46 8.47
C GLY A 264 0.03 -11.08 9.17
N VAL A 265 -1.16 -10.60 8.83
CA VAL A 265 -2.39 -10.99 9.53
C VAL A 265 -3.33 -11.73 8.59
N ILE A 266 -3.89 -12.83 9.08
CA ILE A 266 -4.87 -13.65 8.36
C ILE A 266 -6.05 -14.02 9.26
N GLY A 267 -7.18 -14.37 8.65
CA GLY A 267 -8.28 -15.06 9.31
C GLY A 267 -8.08 -16.57 9.22
N ILE A 268 -8.24 -17.26 10.34
CA ILE A 268 -8.29 -18.72 10.41
C ILE A 268 -9.66 -19.17 10.93
N PRO A 269 -10.22 -20.29 10.44
CA PRO A 269 -11.53 -20.78 10.86
C PRO A 269 -11.62 -20.99 12.37
N ASP A 270 -12.78 -20.65 12.95
CA ASP A 270 -13.12 -20.87 14.37
C ASP A 270 -14.60 -21.23 14.47
N ASP A 271 -14.92 -22.29 15.21
CA ASP A 271 -16.28 -22.83 15.31
C ASP A 271 -17.29 -21.86 15.93
N THR A 272 -16.83 -20.90 16.71
CA THR A 272 -17.70 -19.96 17.43
C THR A 272 -17.75 -18.58 16.77
N ALA A 273 -16.59 -18.09 16.31
CA ALA A 273 -16.45 -16.74 15.80
C ALA A 273 -16.56 -16.65 14.26
N GLY A 274 -16.61 -17.81 13.57
CA GLY A 274 -16.46 -17.91 12.12
C GLY A 274 -14.98 -17.92 11.72
N GLU A 275 -14.29 -16.83 11.94
CA GLU A 275 -12.83 -16.74 11.86
C GLU A 275 -12.29 -16.05 13.12
N ILE A 276 -11.03 -16.33 13.45
CA ILE A 276 -10.25 -15.54 14.42
C ILE A 276 -9.08 -14.86 13.74
N VAL A 277 -8.66 -13.75 14.28
CA VAL A 277 -7.52 -12.98 13.81
C VAL A 277 -6.24 -13.65 14.31
N LYS A 278 -5.38 -14.09 13.37
CA LYS A 278 -4.04 -14.63 13.65
C LYS A 278 -2.97 -13.76 13.04
N ALA A 279 -1.97 -13.41 13.83
CA ALA A 279 -0.85 -12.59 13.40
C ALA A 279 0.45 -13.39 13.37
N TYR A 280 1.21 -13.24 12.30
CA TYR A 280 2.61 -13.66 12.20
C TYR A 280 3.48 -12.42 12.35
N VAL A 281 4.45 -12.47 13.24
CA VAL A 281 5.24 -11.31 13.62
C VAL A 281 6.73 -11.65 13.50
N THR A 282 7.49 -10.76 12.86
CA THR A 282 8.95 -10.74 12.97
C THR A 282 9.37 -9.69 13.99
N LEU A 283 10.43 -9.96 14.72
CA LEU A 283 10.90 -9.05 15.78
C LEU A 283 12.06 -8.17 15.32
N ASN A 284 12.12 -6.97 15.89
CA ASN A 284 13.27 -6.10 15.74
C ASN A 284 14.52 -6.71 16.43
N PRO A 285 15.74 -6.39 15.95
CA PRO A 285 16.98 -6.81 16.61
C PRO A 285 16.97 -6.47 18.11
N GLY A 286 17.47 -7.41 18.93
CA GLY A 286 17.50 -7.24 20.39
C GLY A 286 16.26 -7.71 21.13
N HIS A 287 15.29 -8.29 20.42
CA HIS A 287 14.11 -8.91 21.02
C HIS A 287 14.05 -10.40 20.67
N ASP A 288 13.80 -11.24 21.67
CA ASP A 288 13.65 -12.68 21.50
C ASP A 288 12.20 -13.12 21.72
N PRO A 289 11.74 -14.15 20.98
CA PRO A 289 10.42 -14.73 21.17
C PRO A 289 10.20 -15.23 22.59
N SER A 290 9.12 -14.80 23.23
CA SER A 290 8.72 -15.28 24.54
C SER A 290 7.21 -15.10 24.77
N GLU A 291 6.63 -15.90 25.66
CA GLU A 291 5.23 -15.74 26.04
C GLU A 291 4.94 -14.37 26.69
N ALA A 292 5.91 -13.78 27.38
CA ALA A 292 5.78 -12.46 27.97
C ALA A 292 5.67 -11.38 26.89
N LEU A 293 6.54 -11.45 25.86
CA LEU A 293 6.51 -10.53 24.72
C LEU A 293 5.24 -10.72 23.88
N GLU A 294 4.78 -11.95 23.67
CA GLU A 294 3.51 -12.21 22.97
C GLU A 294 2.33 -11.53 23.69
N ARG A 295 2.27 -11.68 25.03
CA ARG A 295 1.22 -11.03 25.84
C ARG A 295 1.30 -9.50 25.78
N ASP A 296 2.48 -8.93 25.76
CA ASP A 296 2.71 -7.49 25.66
C ASP A 296 2.24 -6.95 24.29
N ILE A 297 2.68 -7.56 23.20
CA ILE A 297 2.25 -7.19 21.83
C ILE A 297 0.72 -7.33 21.67
N ARG A 298 0.15 -8.43 22.18
CA ARG A 298 -1.30 -8.63 22.14
C ARG A 298 -2.04 -7.61 23.01
N GLY A 299 -1.47 -7.26 24.16
CA GLY A 299 -1.99 -6.20 25.05
C GLY A 299 -2.00 -4.84 24.37
N HIS A 300 -0.91 -4.50 23.66
CA HIS A 300 -0.80 -3.30 22.86
C HIS A 300 -1.88 -3.25 21.76
N ALA A 301 -2.02 -4.31 20.97
CA ALA A 301 -3.05 -4.39 19.93
C ALA A 301 -4.48 -4.26 20.50
N ARG A 302 -4.75 -4.91 21.65
CA ARG A 302 -6.07 -4.79 22.33
C ARG A 302 -6.37 -3.37 22.81
N LYS A 303 -5.36 -2.66 23.28
CA LYS A 303 -5.52 -1.27 23.72
C LYS A 303 -5.83 -0.34 22.53
N LYS A 304 -5.25 -0.61 21.38
CA LYS A 304 -5.42 0.21 20.16
C LYS A 304 -6.71 -0.10 19.41
N LEU A 305 -7.01 -1.37 19.21
CA LEU A 305 -8.07 -1.85 18.32
C LEU A 305 -9.31 -2.37 19.05
N GLY A 306 -9.22 -2.56 20.36
CA GLY A 306 -10.24 -3.25 21.12
C GLY A 306 -10.15 -4.78 21.01
N PRO A 307 -10.88 -5.50 21.91
CA PRO A 307 -10.76 -6.95 22.04
C PRO A 307 -11.36 -7.75 20.87
N ALA A 308 -12.26 -7.16 20.08
CA ALA A 308 -12.90 -7.83 18.95
C ALA A 308 -11.98 -7.91 17.72
N VAL A 309 -11.12 -6.91 17.54
CA VAL A 309 -10.25 -6.73 16.34
C VAL A 309 -8.83 -7.24 16.60
N ALA A 310 -8.36 -7.16 17.84
CA ALA A 310 -7.01 -7.57 18.20
C ALA A 310 -6.77 -9.07 17.94
N PRO A 311 -5.56 -9.48 17.54
CA PRO A 311 -5.26 -10.88 17.25
C PRO A 311 -5.48 -11.77 18.50
N ARG A 312 -6.12 -12.92 18.29
CA ARG A 312 -6.25 -13.96 19.31
C ARG A 312 -4.99 -14.82 19.41
N GLU A 313 -4.30 -14.99 18.28
CA GLU A 313 -3.05 -15.74 18.19
C GLU A 313 -1.94 -14.88 17.59
N ILE A 314 -0.76 -14.94 18.16
CA ILE A 314 0.47 -14.35 17.61
C ILE A 314 1.53 -15.42 17.49
N VAL A 315 2.13 -15.54 16.33
CA VAL A 315 3.20 -16.50 16.05
C VAL A 315 4.44 -15.74 15.61
N PHE A 316 5.55 -15.94 16.30
CA PHE A 316 6.83 -15.37 15.90
C PHE A 316 7.45 -16.16 14.75
N ARG A 317 7.99 -15.45 13.77
CA ARG A 317 8.71 -15.99 12.61
C ARG A 317 9.99 -15.20 12.39
N ASN A 318 10.99 -15.84 11.79
CA ASN A 318 12.22 -15.14 11.39
C ASN A 318 11.98 -14.26 10.16
N THR A 319 11.17 -14.76 9.21
CA THR A 319 10.80 -14.07 7.97
C THR A 319 9.31 -14.29 7.68
N LEU A 320 8.72 -13.38 6.90
CA LEU A 320 7.38 -13.54 6.33
C LEU A 320 7.49 -13.71 4.81
N PRO A 321 6.61 -14.51 4.17
CA PRO A 321 6.63 -14.65 2.73
C PRO A 321 6.26 -13.32 2.06
N LYS A 322 7.13 -12.86 1.15
CA LYS A 322 7.01 -11.58 0.47
C LYS A 322 7.16 -11.75 -1.03
N THR A 323 6.57 -10.82 -1.76
CA THR A 323 6.94 -10.60 -3.15
C THR A 323 8.31 -9.92 -3.22
N ARG A 324 8.98 -9.98 -4.38
CA ARG A 324 10.23 -9.25 -4.63
C ARG A 324 10.14 -7.74 -4.40
N SER A 325 8.93 -7.18 -4.36
CA SER A 325 8.67 -5.78 -4.00
C SER A 325 8.48 -5.55 -2.49
N GLY A 326 8.66 -6.60 -1.66
CA GLY A 326 8.53 -6.54 -0.21
C GLY A 326 7.10 -6.65 0.33
N LYS A 327 6.08 -6.85 -0.52
CA LYS A 327 4.68 -7.01 -0.10
C LYS A 327 4.45 -8.38 0.52
N ILE A 328 3.88 -8.42 1.74
CA ILE A 328 3.54 -9.67 2.43
C ILE A 328 2.47 -10.44 1.65
N MET A 329 2.74 -11.72 1.41
CA MET A 329 1.83 -12.63 0.69
C MET A 329 0.87 -13.32 1.66
N ARG A 330 -0.17 -12.61 2.13
CA ARG A 330 -1.16 -13.15 3.09
C ARG A 330 -1.82 -14.43 2.59
N ARG A 331 -2.09 -14.51 1.27
CA ARG A 331 -2.63 -15.72 0.64
C ARG A 331 -1.73 -16.94 0.91
N LEU A 332 -0.41 -16.76 0.84
CA LEU A 332 0.56 -17.82 1.10
C LEU A 332 0.62 -18.17 2.58
N LEU A 333 0.58 -17.18 3.48
CA LEU A 333 0.46 -17.42 4.92
C LEU A 333 -0.80 -18.25 5.23
N LYS A 334 -1.96 -17.87 4.66
CA LYS A 334 -3.23 -18.58 4.88
C LYS A 334 -3.19 -20.00 4.28
N ALA A 335 -2.62 -20.17 3.10
CA ALA A 335 -2.49 -21.49 2.48
C ALA A 335 -1.61 -22.42 3.32
N ARG A 336 -0.47 -21.97 3.80
CA ARG A 336 0.44 -22.73 4.67
C ARG A 336 -0.21 -23.07 6.00
N GLU A 337 -0.92 -22.14 6.62
CA GLU A 337 -1.62 -22.34 7.88
C GLU A 337 -2.72 -23.40 7.77
N LEU A 338 -3.48 -23.39 6.68
CA LEU A 338 -4.61 -24.28 6.47
C LEU A 338 -4.25 -25.58 5.73
N GLY A 339 -2.97 -25.78 5.38
CA GLY A 339 -2.55 -26.94 4.58
C GLY A 339 -3.13 -26.97 3.18
N LEU A 340 -3.42 -25.80 2.60
CA LEU A 340 -3.97 -25.65 1.26
C LEU A 340 -2.85 -25.51 0.21
N PRO A 341 -3.12 -25.79 -1.07
CA PRO A 341 -2.15 -25.54 -2.14
C PRO A 341 -1.72 -24.07 -2.17
N GLU A 342 -0.42 -23.82 -2.24
CA GLU A 342 0.14 -22.46 -2.23
C GLU A 342 -0.21 -21.62 -3.46
N GLY A 343 -0.62 -22.25 -4.56
CA GLY A 343 -0.94 -21.59 -5.82
C GLY A 343 0.29 -20.99 -6.51
N ASP A 344 0.13 -19.88 -7.22
CA ASP A 344 1.22 -19.21 -7.93
C ASP A 344 2.19 -18.53 -6.95
N THR A 345 3.45 -18.97 -6.95
CA THR A 345 4.56 -18.45 -6.13
C THR A 345 5.63 -17.74 -6.98
N SER A 346 5.36 -17.47 -8.27
CA SER A 346 6.35 -16.88 -9.20
C SER A 346 6.88 -15.51 -8.78
N THR A 347 6.13 -14.81 -7.93
CA THR A 347 6.52 -13.49 -7.39
C THR A 347 7.17 -13.55 -6.02
N LEU A 348 7.28 -14.74 -5.43
CA LEU A 348 7.91 -14.93 -4.11
C LEU A 348 9.40 -14.56 -4.17
N GLU A 349 9.86 -13.87 -3.16
CA GLU A 349 11.29 -13.59 -2.96
C GLU A 349 12.03 -14.90 -2.66
N SER A 350 13.21 -15.09 -3.26
CA SER A 350 13.89 -16.39 -3.32
C SER A 350 14.66 -16.80 -2.04
N ASP A 351 14.56 -16.05 -0.95
CA ASP A 351 15.35 -16.27 0.28
C ASP A 351 14.64 -17.13 1.34
N GLU A 352 13.64 -17.93 1.00
CA GLU A 352 13.15 -19.01 1.86
C GLU A 352 13.86 -20.33 1.52
N THR A 353 15.11 -20.47 1.95
CA THR A 353 15.74 -21.79 2.19
C THR A 353 15.99 -21.99 3.67
#